data_c58a1a3e499c8f66f0a675ae1988380f
#
_entry.id   c58a1a3e499c8f66f0a675ae1988380f
#
_cell.length_a   1.000
_cell.length_b   1.000
_cell.length_c   1.000
_cell.angle_alpha   90.00
_cell.angle_beta   90.00
_cell.angle_gamma   90.00
#
_symmetry.space_group_name_H-M   'P 1'
#
loop_
_entity.id
_entity.type
_entity.pdbx_description
1 polymer ?
#
loop_
_entity_poly.entity_id
_entity_poly.type
_entity_poly.pdbx_seq_one_letter_code
_entity_poly.pdbx_strand_id
1 'polypeptide(L)'
;SSSAASDVYKRQVPYVIRQKMPKEGVTIVEDLIYGKVKIDNSILDDQILLKSDGFPTYNFANVIDDHLMEITHVIRGKEYLDQTAKYNLLYDAFGWEKPTYIHVAMVLGEDGNKLSKRNGDASFMDLYNEGYLPEAIVNYLSLLGWSPETNQEVFSMEELIANFNEKRISKSSSQYDVKKLKWFNHQYINKMDDDKYLE
;
A
#
# COMPACT_ATOMS: atom_id res chain seq x y z
N SER A 1 18.66 -10.53 41.50
CA SER A 1 20.07 -10.16 41.25
C SER A 1 20.52 -10.41 39.81
N SER A 2 19.86 -11.30 39.05
CA SER A 2 20.25 -11.57 37.65
C SER A 2 19.80 -10.49 36.66
N SER A 3 18.71 -9.76 36.91
CA SER A 3 18.20 -8.74 36.01
C SER A 3 19.10 -7.50 35.95
N ALA A 4 19.60 -7.02 37.10
CA ALA A 4 20.47 -5.84 37.16
C ALA A 4 21.82 -6.06 36.45
N ALA A 5 22.44 -7.24 36.59
CA ALA A 5 23.68 -7.58 35.92
C ALA A 5 23.48 -7.72 34.39
N SER A 6 22.34 -8.27 33.96
CA SER A 6 21.94 -8.33 32.55
C SER A 6 21.72 -6.94 31.96
N ASP A 7 21.13 -6.01 32.71
CA ASP A 7 20.87 -4.64 32.24
C ASP A 7 22.15 -3.80 32.15
N VAL A 8 23.11 -4.01 33.07
CA VAL A 8 24.43 -3.36 33.00
C VAL A 8 25.23 -3.88 31.81
N TYR A 9 25.18 -5.18 31.53
CA TYR A 9 25.86 -5.77 30.37
C TYR A 9 25.27 -5.26 29.04
N LYS A 10 23.94 -5.19 28.93
CA LYS A 10 23.25 -4.67 27.73
C LYS A 10 23.64 -3.22 27.40
N ARG A 11 24.01 -2.40 28.40
CA ARG A 11 24.46 -1.02 28.18
C ARG A 11 25.89 -0.90 27.63
N GLN A 12 26.68 -1.98 27.70
CA GLN A 12 28.11 -1.97 27.31
C GLN A 12 28.38 -2.59 25.94
N VAL A 13 27.43 -3.32 25.38
CA VAL A 13 27.57 -4.02 24.10
C VAL A 13 26.45 -3.58 23.15
N PRO A 14 26.74 -3.21 21.89
CA PRO A 14 25.70 -2.95 20.90
C PRO A 14 24.76 -4.14 20.78
N TYR A 15 23.46 -3.89 20.89
CA TYR A 15 22.44 -4.93 20.79
C TYR A 15 21.30 -4.47 19.90
N VAL A 16 20.53 -5.42 19.39
CA VAL A 16 19.28 -5.18 18.66
C VAL A 16 18.10 -5.70 19.46
N ILE A 17 16.94 -5.07 19.31
CA ILE A 17 15.68 -5.58 19.87
C ILE A 17 14.93 -6.30 18.76
N ARG A 18 14.54 -7.55 19.02
CA ARG A 18 13.75 -8.36 18.10
C ARG A 18 12.37 -8.65 18.68
N GLN A 19 11.38 -8.66 17.81
CA GLN A 19 10.07 -9.21 18.10
C GLN A 19 10.17 -10.73 18.07
N LYS A 20 9.89 -11.36 19.19
CA LYS A 20 9.79 -12.82 19.24
C LYS A 20 8.45 -13.26 18.70
N MET A 21 8.47 -14.02 17.61
CA MET A 21 7.25 -14.55 16.99
C MET A 21 6.78 -15.83 17.67
N PRO A 22 5.45 -16.03 17.81
CA PRO A 22 4.91 -17.34 18.16
C PRO A 22 5.31 -18.35 17.08
N LYS A 23 5.59 -19.59 17.46
CA LYS A 23 5.99 -20.64 16.51
C LYS A 23 4.85 -21.62 16.21
N GLU A 24 3.76 -21.54 16.96
CA GLU A 24 2.59 -22.39 16.82
C GLU A 24 1.34 -21.53 16.60
N GLY A 25 0.32 -22.14 16.00
CA GLY A 25 -0.95 -21.50 15.77
C GLY A 25 -0.99 -20.65 14.49
N VAL A 26 -2.00 -19.82 14.39
CA VAL A 26 -2.32 -19.04 13.19
C VAL A 26 -2.61 -17.59 13.60
N THR A 27 -2.01 -16.64 12.91
CA THR A 27 -2.38 -15.22 13.00
C THR A 27 -3.35 -14.87 11.87
N ILE A 28 -4.47 -14.24 12.23
CA ILE A 28 -5.48 -13.81 11.26
C ILE A 28 -5.22 -12.35 10.88
N VAL A 29 -5.13 -12.10 9.59
CA VAL A 29 -5.14 -10.75 9.00
C VAL A 29 -6.52 -10.53 8.39
N GLU A 30 -7.25 -9.55 8.91
CA GLU A 30 -8.52 -9.13 8.32
C GLU A 30 -8.24 -8.03 7.30
N ASP A 31 -8.50 -8.31 6.03
CA ASP A 31 -8.26 -7.41 4.90
C ASP A 31 -9.57 -7.11 4.19
N LEU A 32 -9.80 -5.86 3.83
CA LEU A 32 -11.05 -5.44 3.19
C LEU A 32 -11.26 -6.14 1.83
N ILE A 33 -10.18 -6.38 1.10
CA ILE A 33 -10.23 -6.98 -0.25
C ILE A 33 -10.15 -8.51 -0.17
N TYR A 34 -9.18 -9.05 0.60
CA TYR A 34 -8.92 -10.49 0.67
C TYR A 34 -9.73 -11.22 1.75
N GLY A 35 -10.39 -10.48 2.64
CA GLY A 35 -11.14 -11.05 3.76
C GLY A 35 -10.20 -11.57 4.85
N LYS A 36 -10.58 -12.68 5.51
CA LYS A 36 -9.78 -13.28 6.57
C LYS A 36 -8.68 -14.16 6.00
N VAL A 37 -7.45 -13.64 6.03
CA VAL A 37 -6.25 -14.36 5.60
C VAL A 37 -5.59 -15.02 6.80
N LYS A 38 -5.37 -16.34 6.73
CA LYS A 38 -4.74 -17.12 7.81
C LYS A 38 -3.26 -17.31 7.49
N ILE A 39 -2.41 -16.85 8.38
CA ILE A 39 -0.95 -16.97 8.28
C ILE A 39 -0.47 -17.93 9.36
N ASP A 40 0.17 -19.04 8.98
CA ASP A 40 0.78 -19.97 9.91
C ASP A 40 1.96 -19.29 10.64
N ASN A 41 1.94 -19.31 11.96
CA ASN A 41 2.97 -18.66 12.75
C ASN A 41 4.35 -19.29 12.59
N SER A 42 4.42 -20.57 12.18
CA SER A 42 5.69 -21.27 11.95
C SER A 42 6.55 -20.64 10.86
N ILE A 43 5.94 -19.95 9.89
CA ILE A 43 6.66 -19.27 8.80
C ILE A 43 7.13 -17.86 9.19
N LEU A 44 6.68 -17.34 10.34
CA LEU A 44 7.07 -16.00 10.79
C LEU A 44 8.46 -16.03 11.42
N ASP A 45 9.38 -15.25 10.86
CA ASP A 45 10.71 -15.03 11.43
C ASP A 45 10.70 -13.85 12.41
N ASP A 46 11.59 -13.92 13.41
CA ASP A 46 11.78 -12.84 14.39
C ASP A 46 12.36 -11.60 13.68
N GLN A 47 11.61 -10.50 13.68
CA GLN A 47 12.07 -9.27 13.03
C GLN A 47 12.79 -8.34 14.00
N ILE A 48 13.77 -7.58 13.50
CA ILE A 48 14.40 -6.52 14.27
C ILE A 48 13.43 -5.34 14.39
N LEU A 49 13.21 -4.86 15.60
CA LEU A 49 12.43 -3.66 15.90
C LEU A 49 13.34 -2.44 16.03
N LEU A 50 14.38 -2.54 16.86
CA LEU A 50 15.39 -1.50 17.04
C LEU A 50 16.77 -2.01 16.62
N LYS A 51 17.47 -1.20 15.85
CA LYS A 51 18.86 -1.44 15.45
C LYS A 51 19.83 -1.10 16.59
N SER A 52 21.08 -1.53 16.46
CA SER A 52 22.12 -1.26 17.46
C SER A 52 22.49 0.22 17.62
N ASP A 53 22.17 1.04 16.62
CA ASP A 53 22.32 2.50 16.65
C ASP A 53 21.15 3.22 17.35
N GLY A 54 20.15 2.46 17.84
CA GLY A 54 18.96 2.97 18.53
C GLY A 54 17.84 3.41 17.60
N PHE A 55 18.01 3.37 16.26
CA PHE A 55 16.96 3.69 15.34
C PHE A 55 16.00 2.53 15.10
N PRO A 56 14.68 2.77 14.99
CA PRO A 56 13.73 1.74 14.65
C PRO A 56 13.93 1.25 13.21
N THR A 57 13.53 0.00 12.98
CA THR A 57 13.32 -0.46 11.60
C THR A 57 11.98 0.05 11.07
N TYR A 58 11.82 0.03 9.74
CA TYR A 58 10.54 0.35 9.11
C TYR A 58 9.38 -0.45 9.73
N ASN A 59 9.59 -1.75 9.96
CA ASN A 59 8.56 -2.65 10.47
C ASN A 59 8.10 -2.33 11.90
N PHE A 60 8.89 -1.57 12.65
CA PHE A 60 8.50 -1.08 13.97
C PHE A 60 7.92 0.33 13.88
N ALA A 61 8.59 1.22 13.15
CA ALA A 61 8.19 2.61 13.02
C ALA A 61 6.78 2.75 12.44
N ASN A 62 6.43 1.99 11.39
CA ASN A 62 5.11 2.07 10.77
C ASN A 62 3.96 1.77 11.75
N VAL A 63 4.11 0.77 12.63
CA VAL A 63 3.08 0.43 13.61
C VAL A 63 2.92 1.54 14.66
N ILE A 64 4.04 2.10 15.12
CA ILE A 64 4.04 3.20 16.10
C ILE A 64 3.44 4.46 15.49
N ASP A 65 3.90 4.83 14.29
CA ASP A 65 3.45 6.04 13.60
C ASP A 65 1.97 5.94 13.24
N ASP A 66 1.52 4.81 12.69
CA ASP A 66 0.11 4.58 12.35
C ASP A 66 -0.79 4.72 13.60
N HIS A 67 -0.36 4.17 14.74
CA HIS A 67 -1.12 4.30 15.98
C HIS A 67 -1.11 5.74 16.51
N LEU A 68 0.06 6.38 16.61
CA LEU A 68 0.17 7.73 17.18
C LEU A 68 -0.45 8.81 16.28
N MET A 69 -0.50 8.57 14.97
CA MET A 69 -1.16 9.46 14.00
C MET A 69 -2.64 9.12 13.81
N GLU A 70 -3.19 8.17 14.58
CA GLU A 70 -4.59 7.75 14.52
C GLU A 70 -5.03 7.32 13.12
N ILE A 71 -4.13 6.61 12.39
CA ILE A 71 -4.42 6.07 11.06
C ILE A 71 -5.51 5.00 11.15
N THR A 72 -6.62 5.23 10.47
CA THR A 72 -7.77 4.32 10.47
C THR A 72 -7.69 3.26 9.38
N HIS A 73 -7.06 3.57 8.25
CA HIS A 73 -6.97 2.70 7.07
C HIS A 73 -5.54 2.68 6.53
N VAL A 74 -4.99 1.49 6.34
CA VAL A 74 -3.67 1.28 5.72
C VAL A 74 -3.87 0.67 4.33
N ILE A 75 -3.57 1.45 3.28
CA ILE A 75 -3.64 1.01 1.89
C ILE A 75 -2.22 0.80 1.38
N ARG A 76 -1.91 -0.42 0.91
CA ARG A 76 -0.58 -0.74 0.40
C ARG A 76 -0.59 -1.94 -0.54
N GLY A 77 0.54 -2.25 -1.15
CA GLY A 77 0.66 -3.37 -2.09
C GLY A 77 0.46 -4.74 -1.42
N LYS A 78 -0.08 -5.69 -2.17
CA LYS A 78 -0.36 -7.06 -1.73
C LYS A 78 0.88 -7.79 -1.19
N GLU A 79 2.08 -7.39 -1.61
CA GLU A 79 3.34 -7.97 -1.13
C GLU A 79 3.57 -7.83 0.38
N TYR A 80 2.84 -6.93 1.04
CA TYR A 80 2.88 -6.74 2.49
C TYR A 80 1.85 -7.57 3.27
N LEU A 81 0.98 -8.33 2.58
CA LEU A 81 -0.12 -9.04 3.23
C LEU A 81 0.38 -10.04 4.28
N ASP A 82 1.39 -10.85 3.94
CA ASP A 82 1.96 -11.82 4.89
C ASP A 82 2.71 -11.13 6.04
N GLN A 83 3.38 -10.00 5.78
CA GLN A 83 4.05 -9.21 6.80
C GLN A 83 3.09 -8.59 7.81
N THR A 84 1.84 -8.35 7.40
CA THR A 84 0.80 -7.77 8.26
C THR A 84 0.52 -8.64 9.49
N ALA A 85 0.73 -9.96 9.41
CA ALA A 85 0.64 -10.82 10.59
C ALA A 85 1.62 -10.39 11.70
N LYS A 86 2.86 -10.00 11.35
CA LYS A 86 3.85 -9.52 12.32
C LYS A 86 3.44 -8.17 12.93
N TYR A 87 2.82 -7.30 12.13
CA TYR A 87 2.31 -6.01 12.63
C TYR A 87 1.12 -6.22 13.56
N ASN A 88 0.19 -7.11 13.21
CA ASN A 88 -0.93 -7.47 14.08
C ASN A 88 -0.46 -7.97 15.45
N LEU A 89 0.58 -8.79 15.48
CA LEU A 89 1.18 -9.28 16.71
C LEU A 89 1.83 -8.15 17.54
N LEU A 90 2.33 -7.08 16.90
CA LEU A 90 2.80 -5.88 17.62
C LEU A 90 1.62 -5.09 18.20
N TYR A 91 0.56 -4.84 17.42
CA TYR A 91 -0.66 -4.21 17.92
C TYR A 91 -1.23 -4.94 19.13
N ASP A 92 -1.31 -6.28 19.04
CA ASP A 92 -1.79 -7.13 20.14
C ASP A 92 -0.89 -7.01 21.38
N ALA A 93 0.44 -6.99 21.20
CA ALA A 93 1.40 -6.86 22.30
C ALA A 93 1.32 -5.50 23.02
N PHE A 94 0.94 -4.44 22.30
CA PHE A 94 0.72 -3.11 22.87
C PHE A 94 -0.70 -2.92 23.39
N GLY A 95 -1.63 -3.83 23.10
CA GLY A 95 -3.05 -3.68 23.43
C GLY A 95 -3.74 -2.59 22.62
N TRP A 96 -3.26 -2.34 21.39
CA TRP A 96 -3.78 -1.32 20.50
C TRP A 96 -4.79 -1.89 19.49
N GLU A 97 -5.74 -1.06 19.07
CA GLU A 97 -6.63 -1.39 17.98
C GLU A 97 -5.86 -1.39 16.65
N LYS A 98 -6.19 -2.37 15.80
CA LYS A 98 -5.59 -2.52 14.47
C LYS A 98 -6.31 -1.61 13.48
N PRO A 99 -5.60 -0.98 12.54
CA PRO A 99 -6.24 -0.26 11.44
C PRO A 99 -6.95 -1.23 10.49
N THR A 100 -7.86 -0.70 9.68
CA THR A 100 -8.42 -1.45 8.55
C THR A 100 -7.36 -1.60 7.47
N TYR A 101 -7.07 -2.83 7.04
CA TYR A 101 -6.10 -3.10 5.98
C TYR A 101 -6.78 -3.23 4.63
N ILE A 102 -6.16 -2.64 3.62
CA ILE A 102 -6.56 -2.71 2.21
C ILE A 102 -5.31 -3.02 1.39
N HIS A 103 -5.11 -4.30 1.03
CA HIS A 103 -3.99 -4.69 0.20
C HIS A 103 -4.40 -4.68 -1.27
N VAL A 104 -3.84 -3.77 -2.06
CA VAL A 104 -4.14 -3.63 -3.48
C VAL A 104 -3.24 -4.51 -4.33
N ALA A 105 -3.80 -5.02 -5.43
CA ALA A 105 -3.06 -5.81 -6.40
C ALA A 105 -1.98 -4.96 -7.10
N MET A 106 -0.94 -5.63 -7.62
CA MET A 106 0.13 -4.96 -8.35
C MET A 106 -0.36 -4.49 -9.72
N VAL A 107 0.18 -3.36 -10.17
CA VAL A 107 0.10 -2.95 -11.58
C VAL A 107 1.31 -3.51 -12.30
N LEU A 108 1.07 -4.17 -13.44
CA LEU A 108 2.09 -4.80 -14.27
C LEU A 108 2.35 -3.94 -15.51
N GLY A 109 3.58 -3.91 -15.96
CA GLY A 109 3.95 -3.34 -17.26
C GLY A 109 3.49 -4.22 -18.42
N GLU A 110 3.72 -3.77 -19.65
CA GLU A 110 3.40 -4.53 -20.88
C GLU A 110 4.14 -5.88 -20.93
N ASP A 111 5.30 -5.96 -20.30
CA ASP A 111 6.11 -7.18 -20.19
C ASP A 111 5.61 -8.18 -19.12
N GLY A 112 4.54 -7.84 -18.42
CA GLY A 112 3.96 -8.64 -17.33
C GLY A 112 4.73 -8.57 -16.01
N ASN A 113 5.81 -7.79 -15.92
CA ASN A 113 6.54 -7.57 -14.68
C ASN A 113 5.92 -6.42 -13.87
N LYS A 114 6.25 -6.36 -12.57
CA LYS A 114 5.81 -5.26 -11.71
C LYS A 114 6.28 -3.92 -12.28
N LEU A 115 5.33 -3.00 -12.46
CA LEU A 115 5.63 -1.63 -12.89
C LEU A 115 6.60 -0.98 -11.88
N SER A 116 7.72 -0.43 -12.35
CA SER A 116 8.71 0.19 -11.50
C SER A 116 9.47 1.30 -12.19
N LYS A 117 9.79 2.37 -11.44
CA LYS A 117 10.60 3.51 -11.94
C LYS A 117 11.95 3.09 -12.53
N ARG A 118 12.50 1.93 -12.12
CA ARG A 118 13.78 1.42 -12.64
C ARG A 118 13.69 0.92 -14.08
N ASN A 119 12.50 0.58 -14.53
CA ASN A 119 12.23 0.10 -15.90
C ASN A 119 11.82 1.23 -16.84
N GLY A 120 11.92 2.51 -16.42
CA GLY A 120 11.52 3.66 -17.23
C GLY A 120 10.03 3.96 -17.18
N ASP A 121 9.31 3.37 -16.23
CA ASP A 121 7.89 3.64 -16.06
C ASP A 121 7.65 5.05 -15.54
N ALA A 122 6.75 5.78 -16.20
CA ALA A 122 6.48 7.17 -15.92
C ALA A 122 5.80 7.37 -14.56
N SER A 123 6.27 8.36 -13.79
CA SER A 123 5.52 8.88 -12.65
C SER A 123 4.36 9.75 -13.12
N PHE A 124 3.44 10.12 -12.21
CA PHE A 124 2.40 11.10 -12.53
C PHE A 124 2.97 12.38 -13.15
N MET A 125 4.07 12.90 -12.57
CA MET A 125 4.71 14.12 -13.07
C MET A 125 5.36 13.94 -14.44
N ASP A 126 5.89 12.75 -14.74
CA ASP A 126 6.45 12.47 -16.06
C ASP A 126 5.34 12.50 -17.11
N LEU A 127 4.19 11.86 -16.84
CA LEU A 127 3.02 11.90 -17.70
C LEU A 127 2.47 13.32 -17.87
N TYR A 128 2.38 14.08 -16.80
CA TYR A 128 1.95 15.48 -16.84
C TYR A 128 2.89 16.31 -17.74
N ASN A 129 4.19 16.16 -17.60
CA ASN A 129 5.19 16.86 -18.39
C ASN A 129 5.20 16.40 -19.87
N GLU A 130 4.71 15.19 -20.16
CA GLU A 130 4.47 14.69 -21.53
C GLU A 130 3.17 15.24 -22.15
N GLY A 131 2.41 16.05 -21.41
CA GLY A 131 1.18 16.70 -21.90
C GLY A 131 -0.10 15.92 -21.68
N TYR A 132 -0.09 14.90 -20.80
CA TYR A 132 -1.34 14.27 -20.37
C TYR A 132 -2.06 15.16 -19.36
N LEU A 133 -3.37 15.30 -19.51
CA LEU A 133 -4.22 16.04 -18.59
C LEU A 133 -4.30 15.33 -17.23
N PRO A 134 -4.19 16.05 -16.09
CA PRO A 134 -4.28 15.48 -14.76
C PRO A 134 -5.54 14.61 -14.56
N GLU A 135 -6.68 15.08 -15.04
CA GLU A 135 -7.97 14.40 -14.94
C GLU A 135 -7.96 13.06 -15.70
N ALA A 136 -7.33 13.04 -16.87
CA ALA A 136 -7.20 11.82 -17.67
C ALA A 136 -6.30 10.79 -16.98
N ILE A 137 -5.17 11.24 -16.41
CA ILE A 137 -4.26 10.38 -15.65
C ILE A 137 -4.98 9.78 -14.44
N VAL A 138 -5.65 10.61 -13.64
CA VAL A 138 -6.36 10.16 -12.43
C VAL A 138 -7.46 9.18 -12.77
N ASN A 139 -8.29 9.47 -13.79
CA ASN A 139 -9.36 8.58 -14.21
C ASN A 139 -8.81 7.23 -14.69
N TYR A 140 -7.79 7.23 -15.54
CA TYR A 140 -7.16 6.01 -16.03
C TYR A 140 -6.58 5.17 -14.89
N LEU A 141 -5.80 5.79 -13.97
CA LEU A 141 -5.20 5.10 -12.84
C LEU A 141 -6.24 4.51 -11.89
N SER A 142 -7.37 5.20 -11.69
CA SER A 142 -8.46 4.69 -10.86
C SER A 142 -8.99 3.37 -11.40
N LEU A 143 -9.16 3.24 -12.71
CA LEU A 143 -9.70 2.04 -13.35
C LEU A 143 -8.67 0.88 -13.46
N LEU A 144 -7.40 1.11 -13.16
CA LEU A 144 -6.41 0.03 -13.10
C LEU A 144 -6.63 -0.91 -11.91
N GLY A 145 -7.23 -0.43 -10.83
CA GLY A 145 -7.41 -1.23 -9.63
C GLY A 145 -8.83 -1.24 -9.08
N TRP A 146 -9.74 -0.48 -9.70
CA TRP A 146 -11.13 -0.36 -9.28
C TRP A 146 -12.06 -0.46 -10.48
N SER A 147 -13.29 -0.94 -10.27
CA SER A 147 -14.32 -1.00 -11.31
C SER A 147 -15.63 -0.36 -10.84
N PRO A 148 -16.20 0.57 -11.63
CA PRO A 148 -17.50 1.18 -11.32
C PRO A 148 -18.62 0.15 -11.38
N GLU A 149 -19.81 0.51 -10.89
CA GLU A 149 -21.01 -0.33 -11.03
C GLU A 149 -21.60 -0.31 -12.43
N THR A 150 -21.23 0.69 -13.21
CA THR A 150 -21.69 0.91 -14.59
C THR A 150 -20.58 0.56 -15.58
N ASN A 151 -20.91 0.65 -16.89
CA ASN A 151 -19.92 0.52 -17.98
C ASN A 151 -19.26 1.86 -18.34
N GLN A 152 -19.47 2.90 -17.52
CA GLN A 152 -18.83 4.20 -17.72
C GLN A 152 -17.32 4.06 -17.50
N GLU A 153 -16.53 4.66 -18.38
CA GLU A 153 -15.06 4.70 -18.27
C GLU A 153 -14.56 6.14 -18.04
N VAL A 154 -15.19 7.14 -18.63
CA VAL A 154 -14.75 8.54 -18.53
C VAL A 154 -15.59 9.26 -17.48
N PHE A 155 -14.94 9.69 -16.40
CA PHE A 155 -15.54 10.31 -15.23
C PHE A 155 -14.96 11.69 -14.96
N SER A 156 -15.76 12.66 -14.53
CA SER A 156 -15.20 13.83 -13.85
C SER A 156 -14.63 13.44 -12.48
N MET A 157 -13.88 14.32 -11.84
CA MET A 157 -13.37 14.07 -10.48
C MET A 157 -14.51 13.91 -9.48
N GLU A 158 -15.56 14.72 -9.61
CA GLU A 158 -16.78 14.66 -8.78
C GLU A 158 -17.50 13.32 -8.98
N GLU A 159 -17.61 12.84 -10.21
CA GLU A 159 -18.19 11.54 -10.53
C GLU A 159 -17.33 10.40 -9.98
N LEU A 160 -15.99 10.46 -10.07
CA LEU A 160 -15.10 9.47 -9.46
C LEU A 160 -15.32 9.39 -7.95
N ILE A 161 -15.33 10.53 -7.26
CA ILE A 161 -15.55 10.60 -5.81
C ILE A 161 -16.92 10.03 -5.44
N ALA A 162 -17.98 10.41 -6.20
CA ALA A 162 -19.33 9.96 -5.91
C ALA A 162 -19.57 8.46 -6.16
N ASN A 163 -18.83 7.86 -7.09
CA ASN A 163 -18.99 6.45 -7.47
C ASN A 163 -17.98 5.53 -6.82
N PHE A 164 -16.91 6.07 -6.19
CA PHE A 164 -15.88 5.26 -5.58
C PHE A 164 -16.44 4.40 -4.44
N ASN A 165 -16.15 3.11 -4.49
CA ASN A 165 -16.51 2.15 -3.47
C ASN A 165 -15.32 1.18 -3.29
N GLU A 166 -14.71 1.21 -2.10
CA GLU A 166 -13.54 0.42 -1.76
C GLU A 166 -13.75 -1.09 -1.90
N LYS A 167 -15.01 -1.55 -1.76
CA LYS A 167 -15.38 -2.97 -1.93
C LYS A 167 -15.26 -3.46 -3.38
N ARG A 168 -15.12 -2.53 -4.32
CA ARG A 168 -14.96 -2.83 -5.75
C ARG A 168 -13.51 -2.73 -6.22
N ILE A 169 -12.56 -2.59 -5.29
CA ILE A 169 -11.13 -2.70 -5.60
C ILE A 169 -10.81 -4.13 -6.03
N SER A 170 -10.07 -4.27 -7.12
CA SER A 170 -9.75 -5.55 -7.75
C SER A 170 -8.75 -6.38 -6.92
N LYS A 171 -9.01 -7.68 -6.84
CA LYS A 171 -8.04 -8.66 -6.31
C LYS A 171 -6.96 -9.06 -7.31
N SER A 172 -7.23 -8.83 -8.59
CA SER A 172 -6.35 -9.21 -9.69
C SER A 172 -5.45 -8.06 -10.10
N SER A 173 -4.22 -8.38 -10.47
CA SER A 173 -3.29 -7.42 -11.06
C SER A 173 -3.86 -6.87 -12.37
N SER A 174 -3.65 -5.57 -12.58
CA SER A 174 -4.00 -4.87 -13.81
C SER A 174 -2.75 -4.63 -14.63
N GLN A 175 -2.91 -4.57 -15.94
CA GLN A 175 -1.82 -4.24 -16.84
C GLN A 175 -1.90 -2.77 -17.24
N TYR A 176 -0.77 -2.06 -17.13
CA TYR A 176 -0.63 -0.70 -17.61
C TYR A 176 -0.60 -0.69 -19.15
N ASP A 177 -1.48 0.07 -19.76
CA ASP A 177 -1.62 0.19 -21.21
C ASP A 177 -1.53 1.67 -21.62
N VAL A 178 -0.42 2.05 -22.23
CA VAL A 178 -0.16 3.41 -22.71
C VAL A 178 -1.18 3.82 -23.78
N LYS A 179 -1.66 2.90 -24.62
CA LYS A 179 -2.66 3.21 -25.66
C LYS A 179 -4.00 3.58 -25.03
N LYS A 180 -4.37 2.86 -23.96
CA LYS A 180 -5.60 3.16 -23.23
C LYS A 180 -5.49 4.51 -22.50
N LEU A 181 -4.34 4.84 -21.91
CA LEU A 181 -4.09 6.16 -21.30
C LEU A 181 -4.20 7.28 -22.35
N LYS A 182 -3.60 7.10 -23.54
CA LYS A 182 -3.74 8.06 -24.65
C LYS A 182 -5.19 8.24 -25.08
N TRP A 183 -5.96 7.15 -25.11
CA TRP A 183 -7.39 7.22 -25.40
C TRP A 183 -8.14 8.06 -24.35
N PHE A 184 -7.85 7.85 -23.04
CA PHE A 184 -8.43 8.69 -21.98
C PHE A 184 -8.09 10.16 -22.19
N ASN A 185 -6.81 10.48 -22.40
CA ASN A 185 -6.39 11.85 -22.63
C ASN A 185 -7.14 12.51 -23.79
N HIS A 186 -7.29 11.78 -24.88
CA HIS A 186 -8.07 12.27 -26.04
C HIS A 186 -9.54 12.52 -25.69
N GLN A 187 -10.17 11.67 -24.86
CA GLN A 187 -11.55 11.89 -24.44
C GLN A 187 -11.73 13.19 -23.64
N TYR A 188 -10.76 13.52 -22.77
CA TYR A 188 -10.80 14.76 -22.00
C TYR A 188 -10.50 15.98 -22.87
N ILE A 189 -9.52 15.94 -23.75
CA ILE A 189 -9.19 17.03 -24.67
C ILE A 189 -10.44 17.36 -25.52
N ASN A 190 -11.12 16.37 -26.06
CA ASN A 190 -12.31 16.59 -26.90
C ASN A 190 -13.51 17.19 -26.13
N LYS A 191 -13.48 17.17 -24.80
CA LYS A 191 -14.50 17.78 -23.94
C LYS A 191 -14.12 19.18 -23.44
N MET A 192 -12.88 19.62 -23.73
CA MET A 192 -12.44 20.96 -23.34
C MET A 192 -13.10 22.02 -24.23
N ASP A 193 -13.44 23.15 -23.64
CA ASP A 193 -13.83 24.33 -24.39
C ASP A 193 -12.60 24.88 -25.14
N ASP A 194 -12.82 25.48 -26.31
CA ASP A 194 -11.77 26.01 -27.18
C ASP A 194 -10.83 26.99 -26.45
N ASP A 195 -11.36 27.78 -25.52
CA ASP A 195 -10.58 28.73 -24.71
C ASP A 195 -9.58 28.03 -23.76
N LYS A 196 -9.96 26.87 -23.18
CA LYS A 196 -9.07 26.06 -22.32
C LYS A 196 -8.04 25.27 -23.09
N TYR A 197 -8.28 25.01 -24.37
CA TYR A 197 -7.36 24.27 -25.21
C TYR A 197 -6.16 25.14 -25.68
N LEU A 198 -6.33 26.47 -25.65
CA LEU A 198 -5.30 27.43 -26.10
C LEU A 198 -4.45 28.00 -24.97
N GLU A 199 -4.72 27.68 -23.70
CA GLU A 199 -3.89 28.01 -22.54
C GLU A 199 -2.83 26.91 -22.26
#